data_63cc7be03d86aabe57b424e352e86806
#
_entry.id   63cc7be03d86aabe57b424e352e86806
#
_cell.length_a   1.000
_cell.length_b   1.000
_cell.length_c   1.000
_cell.angle_alpha   90.00
_cell.angle_beta   90.00
_cell.angle_gamma   90.00
#
_symmetry.space_group_name_H-M   'P 1'
#
loop_
_entity.id
_entity.type
_entity.pdbx_description
1 polymer ?
#
loop_
_entity_poly.entity_id
_entity_poly.type
_entity_poly.pdbx_seq_one_letter_code
_entity_poly.pdbx_strand_id
1 'polypeptide(L)'
;MTKDTDATRNVVRVAQTVENYDASAKQKAAAKLSRIPIKVEPGEVLKKPDWIRVKAGSPTTRFYEIKDVLRKNKLVTVCEEASCPNIGECFGKGTATFMIMGDKCTRRCPFCDVGHGRPDPLDIHEPGNLARTIADLKLSYVVITSVDRDDLRDGGAGHFVDCIRETRALSPTTQIEVLVPDFRGRDDRALEILKAAPPDVMNHNLETVPRLYKEVRPGSDYQFSLQLLKKFKALFPNIPTKSGLMVGLGETDEEILAVMREMRAHNIEMLTLGQYLAPSNSHLPVKRYVHPDTFKMFEEKAYEMGFTHAAVGAMVRSSYHADQQAHAASLAR
;
A
#
# COMPACT_ATOMS: atom_id res chain seq x y z
N MET A 1 -0.48 58.84 -9.89
CA MET A 1 -1.09 58.18 -8.75
C MET A 1 -1.20 56.70 -9.10
N THR A 2 -0.15 55.97 -8.85
CA THR A 2 -0.05 54.52 -9.06
C THR A 2 -0.23 53.83 -7.70
N LYS A 3 -1.24 53.00 -7.57
CA LYS A 3 -1.46 52.20 -6.36
C LYS A 3 -0.69 50.90 -6.53
N ASP A 4 0.40 50.78 -5.77
CA ASP A 4 1.05 49.51 -5.46
C ASP A 4 0.11 48.67 -4.61
N THR A 5 -0.24 47.49 -5.07
CA THR A 5 -0.88 46.45 -4.30
C THR A 5 0.18 45.42 -3.94
N ASP A 6 0.76 45.57 -2.76
CA ASP A 6 1.66 44.62 -2.13
C ASP A 6 0.87 43.37 -1.74
N ALA A 7 1.04 42.32 -2.50
CA ALA A 7 0.51 40.99 -2.19
C ALA A 7 1.50 40.29 -1.27
N THR A 8 1.34 40.49 0.02
CA THR A 8 2.06 39.77 1.08
C THR A 8 1.79 38.26 0.95
N ARG A 9 2.78 37.55 0.41
CA ARG A 9 2.84 36.08 0.43
C ARG A 9 2.95 35.62 1.89
N ASN A 10 1.89 35.00 2.39
CA ASN A 10 1.93 34.27 3.65
C ASN A 10 2.83 33.06 3.49
N VAL A 11 4.11 33.21 3.80
CA VAL A 11 5.05 32.09 3.99
C VAL A 11 4.75 31.51 5.37
N VAL A 12 3.98 30.42 5.40
CA VAL A 12 3.82 29.65 6.64
C VAL A 12 5.15 28.99 6.95
N ARG A 13 5.92 29.58 7.87
CA ARG A 13 7.10 28.95 8.45
C ARG A 13 6.63 27.80 9.34
N VAL A 14 6.66 26.57 8.84
CA VAL A 14 6.52 25.35 9.65
C VAL A 14 7.89 25.02 10.23
N ALA A 15 8.31 25.78 11.23
CA ALA A 15 9.37 25.37 12.15
C ALA A 15 8.74 25.35 13.54
N GLN A 16 7.85 24.39 13.80
CA GLN A 16 7.51 24.03 15.17
C GLN A 16 8.52 22.97 15.61
N THR A 17 9.49 23.38 16.42
CA THR A 17 10.24 22.51 17.31
C THR A 17 9.22 21.83 18.21
N VAL A 18 8.99 20.53 17.99
CA VAL A 18 8.14 19.71 18.88
C VAL A 18 8.93 19.56 20.20
N GLU A 19 8.65 20.39 21.19
CA GLU A 19 9.34 20.42 22.49
C GLU A 19 9.14 19.15 23.32
N ASN A 20 8.14 18.32 23.03
CA ASN A 20 7.90 17.06 23.73
C ASN A 20 7.69 15.93 22.71
N TYR A 21 8.79 15.28 22.31
CA TYR A 21 8.72 14.10 21.48
C TYR A 21 8.39 12.86 22.32
N ASP A 22 7.17 12.38 22.21
CA ASP A 22 6.79 11.05 22.70
C ASP A 22 6.97 10.02 21.58
N ALA A 23 7.96 9.13 21.75
CA ALA A 23 8.24 8.05 20.79
C ALA A 23 7.11 7.00 20.74
N SER A 24 6.27 6.92 21.76
CA SER A 24 5.12 6.02 21.84
C SER A 24 3.88 6.57 21.13
N ALA A 25 3.81 7.90 20.95
CA ALA A 25 2.70 8.55 20.27
C ALA A 25 2.70 8.27 18.77
N LYS A 26 1.51 8.02 18.22
CA LYS A 26 1.28 7.88 16.78
C LYS A 26 1.47 9.23 16.09
N GLN A 27 2.50 9.34 15.25
CA GLN A 27 2.82 10.54 14.48
C GLN A 27 2.25 10.45 13.07
N LYS A 28 1.53 11.47 12.62
CA LYS A 28 1.00 11.59 11.26
C LYS A 28 1.44 12.91 10.60
N ALA A 29 1.33 12.98 9.28
CA ALA A 29 1.58 14.16 8.47
C ALA A 29 2.89 14.90 8.83
N ALA A 30 2.85 16.21 9.11
CA ALA A 30 4.02 17.03 9.41
C ALA A 30 4.88 16.48 10.58
N ALA A 31 4.24 15.99 11.66
CA ALA A 31 4.96 15.42 12.80
C ALA A 31 5.76 14.17 12.44
N LYS A 32 5.21 13.29 11.58
CA LYS A 32 5.91 12.12 11.05
C LYS A 32 7.09 12.53 10.18
N LEU A 33 6.92 13.53 9.33
CA LEU A 33 7.88 13.90 8.29
C LEU A 33 8.97 14.86 8.77
N SER A 34 8.79 15.52 9.93
CA SER A 34 9.78 16.45 10.50
C SER A 34 11.16 15.82 10.80
N ARG A 35 11.23 14.49 10.88
CA ARG A 35 12.45 13.72 11.23
C ARG A 35 12.92 12.75 10.16
N ILE A 36 12.44 12.88 8.91
CA ILE A 36 12.99 12.09 7.80
C ILE A 36 14.32 12.70 7.33
N PRO A 37 15.24 11.85 6.80
CA PRO A 37 16.55 12.33 6.33
C PRO A 37 16.47 13.16 5.06
N ILE A 38 15.33 13.18 4.39
CA ILE A 38 15.06 13.97 3.19
C ILE A 38 14.16 15.15 3.53
N LYS A 39 14.44 16.27 2.88
CA LYS A 39 13.61 17.46 3.00
C LYS A 39 12.49 17.39 1.98
N VAL A 40 11.25 17.24 2.47
CA VAL A 40 10.06 17.38 1.61
C VAL A 40 9.86 18.86 1.35
N GLU A 41 10.18 19.30 0.14
CA GLU A 41 9.93 20.69 -0.26
C GLU A 41 8.47 20.84 -0.71
N PRO A 42 7.76 21.87 -0.20
CA PRO A 42 6.43 22.17 -0.70
C PRO A 42 6.50 22.45 -2.20
N GLY A 43 5.78 21.68 -2.98
CA GLY A 43 5.62 21.92 -4.41
C GLY A 43 4.39 22.79 -4.72
N GLU A 44 4.27 23.22 -5.94
CA GLU A 44 3.03 23.83 -6.44
C GLU A 44 1.90 22.81 -6.31
N VAL A 45 0.77 23.22 -5.73
CA VAL A 45 -0.42 22.37 -5.65
C VAL A 45 -1.10 22.36 -7.01
N LEU A 46 -0.89 21.29 -7.76
CA LEU A 46 -1.53 21.11 -9.06
C LEU A 46 -3.04 20.94 -8.90
N LYS A 47 -3.81 21.62 -9.74
CA LYS A 47 -5.26 21.44 -9.80
C LYS A 47 -5.58 20.02 -10.28
N LYS A 48 -6.39 19.30 -9.52
CA LYS A 48 -6.87 17.98 -9.92
C LYS A 48 -7.70 18.07 -11.19
N PRO A 49 -7.35 17.32 -12.24
CA PRO A 49 -8.15 17.28 -13.46
C PRO A 49 -9.45 16.50 -13.26
N ASP A 50 -10.38 16.64 -14.22
CA ASP A 50 -11.71 16.08 -14.11
C ASP A 50 -11.77 14.55 -14.08
N TRP A 51 -10.76 13.86 -14.62
CA TRP A 51 -10.68 12.39 -14.57
C TRP A 51 -10.20 11.84 -13.21
N ILE A 52 -9.68 12.68 -12.29
CA ILE A 52 -9.34 12.33 -10.93
C ILE A 52 -10.56 12.60 -10.03
N ARG A 53 -11.60 11.84 -10.20
CA ARG A 53 -12.82 11.98 -9.39
C ARG A 53 -13.09 10.72 -8.59
N VAL A 54 -13.23 10.88 -7.28
CA VAL A 54 -13.82 9.86 -6.43
C VAL A 54 -15.33 9.82 -6.72
N LYS A 55 -15.87 8.65 -7.02
CA LYS A 55 -17.33 8.49 -7.04
C LYS A 55 -17.83 8.63 -5.59
N ALA A 56 -18.36 9.80 -5.26
CA ALA A 56 -19.04 10.00 -3.99
C ALA A 56 -20.31 9.17 -3.99
N GLY A 57 -20.22 7.93 -3.51
CA GLY A 57 -21.40 7.15 -3.15
C GLY A 57 -21.85 7.54 -1.75
N SER A 58 -23.15 7.63 -1.51
CA SER A 58 -23.68 7.69 -0.14
C SER A 58 -23.25 6.43 0.59
N PRO A 59 -22.77 6.54 1.86
CA PRO A 59 -22.42 5.36 2.64
C PRO A 59 -23.60 4.39 2.69
N THR A 60 -23.38 3.15 2.28
CA THR A 60 -24.39 2.10 2.29
C THR A 60 -24.52 1.51 3.70
N THR A 61 -25.62 0.78 3.97
CA THR A 61 -25.76 0.00 5.21
C THR A 61 -24.55 -0.89 5.40
N ARG A 62 -24.06 -1.55 4.33
CA ARG A 62 -22.89 -2.42 4.34
C ARG A 62 -21.60 -1.72 4.76
N PHE A 63 -21.42 -0.45 4.38
CA PHE A 63 -20.28 0.36 4.82
C PHE A 63 -20.22 0.49 6.35
N TYR A 64 -21.36 0.79 6.98
CA TYR A 64 -21.43 0.92 8.45
C TYR A 64 -21.29 -0.42 9.15
N GLU A 65 -21.88 -1.50 8.63
CA GLU A 65 -21.74 -2.85 9.16
C GLU A 65 -20.25 -3.27 9.22
N ILE A 66 -19.49 -3.05 8.14
CA ILE A 66 -18.06 -3.36 8.11
C ILE A 66 -17.32 -2.55 9.18
N LYS A 67 -17.58 -1.25 9.29
CA LYS A 67 -16.94 -0.40 10.30
C LYS A 67 -17.25 -0.86 11.73
N ASP A 68 -18.47 -1.24 12.01
CA ASP A 68 -18.87 -1.72 13.33
C ASP A 68 -18.21 -3.07 13.66
N VAL A 69 -18.16 -4.00 12.71
CA VAL A 69 -17.46 -5.28 12.86
C VAL A 69 -15.98 -5.07 13.11
N LEU A 70 -15.32 -4.19 12.37
CA LEU A 70 -13.90 -3.86 12.56
C LEU A 70 -13.63 -3.33 13.97
N ARG A 71 -14.43 -2.39 14.46
CA ARG A 71 -14.28 -1.83 15.82
C ARG A 71 -14.54 -2.85 16.91
N LYS A 72 -15.60 -3.65 16.75
CA LYS A 72 -15.94 -4.72 17.70
C LYS A 72 -14.80 -5.74 17.85
N ASN A 73 -14.12 -6.05 16.76
CA ASN A 73 -13.01 -7.00 16.73
C ASN A 73 -11.62 -6.35 16.92
N LYS A 74 -11.55 -5.04 17.19
CA LYS A 74 -10.30 -4.26 17.35
C LYS A 74 -9.36 -4.38 16.15
N LEU A 75 -9.91 -4.43 14.93
CA LEU A 75 -9.15 -4.55 13.70
C LEU A 75 -8.95 -3.19 13.04
N VAL A 76 -7.83 -3.06 12.34
CA VAL A 76 -7.44 -1.86 11.60
C VAL A 76 -7.48 -2.17 10.09
N THR A 77 -7.86 -1.19 9.28
CA THR A 77 -7.78 -1.31 7.83
C THR A 77 -6.86 -0.24 7.26
N VAL A 78 -6.08 -0.61 6.24
CA VAL A 78 -5.29 0.36 5.48
C VAL A 78 -6.19 1.36 4.77
N CYS A 79 -7.43 0.99 4.48
CA CYS A 79 -8.42 1.87 3.85
C CYS A 79 -8.73 3.10 4.72
N GLU A 80 -8.78 2.93 6.05
CA GLU A 80 -8.97 4.03 6.99
C GLU A 80 -7.64 4.74 7.31
N GLU A 81 -6.58 3.98 7.62
CA GLU A 81 -5.30 4.56 8.05
C GLU A 81 -4.54 5.31 6.96
N ALA A 82 -4.65 4.86 5.71
CA ALA A 82 -4.02 5.51 4.55
C ALA A 82 -4.94 6.50 3.82
N SER A 83 -6.08 6.87 4.42
CA SER A 83 -7.04 7.83 3.83
C SER A 83 -7.43 7.47 2.39
N CYS A 84 -7.74 6.18 2.15
CA CYS A 84 -7.99 5.66 0.81
C CYS A 84 -9.24 6.30 0.17
N PRO A 85 -9.12 6.88 -1.04
CA PRO A 85 -10.25 7.53 -1.69
C PRO A 85 -11.35 6.56 -2.11
N ASN A 86 -11.07 5.26 -2.22
CA ASN A 86 -12.01 4.23 -2.66
C ASN A 86 -12.77 3.55 -1.51
N ILE A 87 -12.57 3.98 -0.25
CA ILE A 87 -13.14 3.30 0.93
C ILE A 87 -14.66 3.14 0.84
N GLY A 88 -15.36 4.16 0.36
CA GLY A 88 -16.83 4.12 0.22
C GLY A 88 -17.29 3.06 -0.77
N GLU A 89 -16.61 2.90 -1.90
CA GLU A 89 -16.91 1.87 -2.88
C GLU A 89 -16.55 0.46 -2.37
N CYS A 90 -15.33 0.29 -1.83
CA CYS A 90 -14.85 -1.00 -1.36
C CYS A 90 -15.71 -1.54 -0.20
N PHE A 91 -15.96 -0.74 0.83
CA PHE A 91 -16.79 -1.13 1.95
C PHE A 91 -18.24 -1.35 1.52
N GLY A 92 -18.76 -0.53 0.59
CA GLY A 92 -20.10 -0.72 0.00
C GLY A 92 -20.24 -2.04 -0.74
N LYS A 93 -19.17 -2.56 -1.34
CA LYS A 93 -19.11 -3.87 -2.02
C LYS A 93 -18.71 -5.03 -1.09
N GLY A 94 -18.48 -4.77 0.19
CA GLY A 94 -18.09 -5.80 1.15
C GLY A 94 -16.63 -6.21 1.07
N THR A 95 -15.74 -5.37 0.52
CA THR A 95 -14.30 -5.61 0.46
C THR A 95 -13.53 -4.68 1.40
N ALA A 96 -12.56 -5.22 2.12
CA ALA A 96 -11.67 -4.48 2.99
C ALA A 96 -10.25 -5.05 2.90
N THR A 97 -9.26 -4.17 3.10
CA THR A 97 -7.86 -4.57 3.25
C THR A 97 -7.49 -4.43 4.72
N PHE A 98 -7.30 -5.56 5.37
CA PHE A 98 -6.95 -5.60 6.79
C PHE A 98 -5.48 -5.25 6.97
N MET A 99 -5.20 -4.40 7.96
CA MET A 99 -3.84 -4.04 8.35
C MET A 99 -3.56 -4.63 9.73
N ILE A 100 -2.65 -5.58 9.78
CA ILE A 100 -2.25 -6.29 11.00
C ILE A 100 -1.03 -5.67 11.66
N MET A 101 -0.74 -6.11 12.90
CA MET A 101 0.39 -5.67 13.72
C MET A 101 0.27 -4.22 14.20
N GLY A 102 -0.96 -3.71 14.30
CA GLY A 102 -1.28 -2.38 14.79
C GLY A 102 -1.25 -1.29 13.71
N ASP A 103 -1.20 -0.04 14.15
CA ASP A 103 -1.37 1.15 13.33
C ASP A 103 -0.18 2.13 13.38
N LYS A 104 0.95 1.69 13.98
CA LYS A 104 2.20 2.45 14.09
C LYS A 104 3.30 1.75 13.30
N CYS A 105 3.72 2.37 12.21
CA CYS A 105 4.79 1.88 11.34
C CYS A 105 6.16 2.31 11.88
N THR A 106 7.18 1.44 11.79
CA THR A 106 8.56 1.81 12.14
C THR A 106 9.20 2.74 11.11
N ARG A 107 8.61 2.89 9.91
CA ARG A 107 9.12 3.72 8.82
C ARG A 107 8.31 5.00 8.63
N ARG A 108 8.92 5.95 7.89
CA ARG A 108 8.38 7.30 7.68
C ARG A 108 8.30 7.67 6.20
N CYS A 109 7.82 6.76 5.35
CA CYS A 109 7.69 7.04 3.93
C CYS A 109 6.83 8.29 3.69
N PRO A 110 7.36 9.31 2.99
CA PRO A 110 6.68 10.62 2.89
C PRO A 110 5.50 10.64 1.92
N PHE A 111 5.24 9.56 1.22
CA PHE A 111 4.01 9.39 0.42
C PHE A 111 2.84 8.80 1.21
N CYS A 112 3.12 8.12 2.33
CA CYS A 112 2.18 7.26 3.05
C CYS A 112 1.56 7.99 4.25
N ASP A 113 0.24 7.90 4.44
CA ASP A 113 -0.48 8.51 5.58
C ASP A 113 -0.53 7.65 6.84
N VAL A 114 -0.11 6.38 6.76
CA VAL A 114 -0.02 5.50 7.94
C VAL A 114 0.90 6.11 9.00
N GLY A 115 0.43 6.10 10.25
CA GLY A 115 1.14 6.73 11.37
C GLY A 115 2.50 6.07 11.64
N HIS A 116 3.46 6.88 12.10
CA HIS A 116 4.77 6.43 12.57
C HIS A 116 4.84 6.48 14.09
N GLY A 117 5.58 5.55 14.68
CA GLY A 117 5.84 5.53 16.12
C GLY A 117 6.54 4.24 16.54
N ARG A 118 6.74 4.09 17.84
CA ARG A 118 7.12 2.81 18.41
C ARG A 118 5.88 1.91 18.39
N PRO A 119 5.91 0.78 17.65
CA PRO A 119 4.77 -0.14 17.63
C PRO A 119 4.49 -0.74 19.00
N ASP A 120 3.22 -1.02 19.25
CA ASP A 120 2.82 -1.78 20.43
C ASP A 120 3.23 -3.26 20.28
N PRO A 121 3.29 -4.03 21.37
CA PRO A 121 3.45 -5.48 21.29
C PRO A 121 2.39 -6.12 20.38
N LEU A 122 2.73 -7.23 19.75
CA LEU A 122 1.77 -7.96 18.93
C LEU A 122 0.60 -8.44 19.80
N ASP A 123 -0.62 -8.22 19.31
CA ASP A 123 -1.81 -8.79 19.94
C ASP A 123 -1.95 -10.26 19.53
N ILE A 124 -1.78 -11.16 20.49
CA ILE A 124 -1.91 -12.61 20.27
C ILE A 124 -3.32 -13.02 19.83
N HIS A 125 -4.32 -12.18 20.02
CA HIS A 125 -5.71 -12.43 19.64
C HIS A 125 -6.05 -11.90 18.23
N GLU A 126 -5.18 -11.05 17.65
CA GLU A 126 -5.43 -10.45 16.34
C GLU A 126 -5.67 -11.48 15.23
N PRO A 127 -4.88 -12.59 15.10
CA PRO A 127 -5.13 -13.60 14.08
C PRO A 127 -6.53 -14.23 14.18
N GLY A 128 -6.96 -14.61 15.39
CA GLY A 128 -8.29 -15.17 15.61
C GLY A 128 -9.41 -14.15 15.42
N ASN A 129 -9.20 -12.87 15.78
CA ASN A 129 -10.15 -11.79 15.55
C ASN A 129 -10.33 -11.54 14.05
N LEU A 130 -9.23 -11.52 13.30
CA LEU A 130 -9.22 -11.38 11.85
C LEU A 130 -9.99 -12.53 11.19
N ALA A 131 -9.66 -13.77 11.53
CA ALA A 131 -10.28 -14.95 10.97
C ALA A 131 -11.81 -14.99 11.20
N ARG A 132 -12.27 -14.67 12.41
CA ARG A 132 -13.71 -14.54 12.72
C ARG A 132 -14.36 -13.45 11.88
N THR A 133 -13.72 -12.30 11.76
CA THR A 133 -14.25 -11.19 10.97
C THR A 133 -14.39 -11.56 9.50
N ILE A 134 -13.41 -12.24 8.91
CA ILE A 134 -13.46 -12.72 7.52
C ILE A 134 -14.61 -13.71 7.34
N ALA A 135 -14.80 -14.64 8.29
CA ALA A 135 -15.88 -15.62 8.29
C ALA A 135 -17.26 -14.96 8.42
N ASP A 136 -17.44 -14.06 9.39
CA ASP A 136 -18.69 -13.32 9.62
C ASP A 136 -19.11 -12.48 8.42
N LEU A 137 -18.14 -11.84 7.76
CA LEU A 137 -18.36 -11.06 6.54
C LEU A 137 -18.51 -11.92 5.29
N LYS A 138 -18.25 -13.24 5.39
CA LYS A 138 -18.32 -14.22 4.28
C LYS A 138 -17.48 -13.77 3.07
N LEU A 139 -16.26 -13.32 3.32
CA LEU A 139 -15.39 -12.84 2.25
C LEU A 139 -14.88 -14.03 1.43
N SER A 140 -15.00 -13.96 0.12
CA SER A 140 -14.41 -14.93 -0.81
C SER A 140 -12.93 -14.61 -1.11
N TYR A 141 -12.53 -13.37 -0.90
CA TYR A 141 -11.18 -12.86 -1.09
C TYR A 141 -10.82 -11.85 -0.02
N VAL A 142 -9.61 -11.92 0.51
CA VAL A 142 -9.11 -10.98 1.50
C VAL A 142 -7.69 -10.55 1.19
N VAL A 143 -7.39 -9.25 1.37
CA VAL A 143 -6.03 -8.73 1.37
C VAL A 143 -5.62 -8.45 2.81
N ILE A 144 -4.53 -9.07 3.25
CA ILE A 144 -3.93 -8.85 4.56
C ILE A 144 -2.61 -8.11 4.34
N THR A 145 -2.50 -6.92 4.88
CA THR A 145 -1.27 -6.12 4.87
C THR A 145 -0.82 -5.79 6.28
N SER A 146 0.31 -5.13 6.42
CA SER A 146 0.82 -4.72 7.73
C SER A 146 1.50 -3.35 7.67
N VAL A 147 1.73 -2.78 8.85
CA VAL A 147 2.79 -1.79 9.05
C VAL A 147 4.17 -2.46 8.96
N ASP A 148 5.23 -1.68 8.65
CA ASP A 148 6.60 -2.19 8.81
C ASP A 148 6.91 -2.40 10.30
N ARG A 149 7.46 -3.57 10.63
CA ARG A 149 7.86 -4.01 11.96
C ARG A 149 9.34 -4.32 12.00
N ASP A 150 10.18 -3.30 11.67
CA ASP A 150 11.64 -3.44 11.72
C ASP A 150 12.17 -3.74 13.13
N ASP A 151 11.33 -3.58 14.15
CA ASP A 151 11.59 -3.93 15.54
C ASP A 151 11.53 -5.45 15.81
N LEU A 152 10.82 -6.22 14.97
CA LEU A 152 10.72 -7.67 15.10
C LEU A 152 11.85 -8.39 14.36
N ARG A 153 12.32 -9.51 14.95
CA ARG A 153 13.45 -10.28 14.39
C ARG A 153 13.15 -10.98 13.06
N ASP A 154 11.88 -11.20 12.76
CA ASP A 154 11.36 -11.81 11.54
C ASP A 154 10.61 -10.82 10.63
N GLY A 155 10.61 -9.53 11.00
CA GLY A 155 9.85 -8.50 10.30
C GLY A 155 8.33 -8.70 10.35
N GLY A 156 7.82 -9.58 11.23
CA GLY A 156 6.39 -9.87 11.37
C GLY A 156 5.91 -11.08 10.56
N ALA A 157 6.81 -11.83 9.92
CA ALA A 157 6.43 -12.99 9.08
C ALA A 157 5.66 -14.05 9.86
N GLY A 158 6.01 -14.32 11.13
CA GLY A 158 5.30 -15.25 11.99
C GLY A 158 3.84 -14.85 12.20
N HIS A 159 3.60 -13.57 12.41
CA HIS A 159 2.24 -13.06 12.60
C HIS A 159 1.37 -13.15 11.33
N PHE A 160 1.98 -12.95 10.13
CA PHE A 160 1.29 -13.25 8.87
C PHE A 160 0.89 -14.73 8.78
N VAL A 161 1.80 -15.64 9.14
CA VAL A 161 1.52 -17.09 9.15
C VAL A 161 0.35 -17.43 10.07
N ASP A 162 0.31 -16.85 11.26
CA ASP A 162 -0.77 -17.08 12.22
C ASP A 162 -2.10 -16.55 11.67
N CYS A 163 -2.12 -15.36 11.07
CA CYS A 163 -3.31 -14.81 10.42
C CYS A 163 -3.81 -15.68 9.25
N ILE A 164 -2.91 -16.20 8.42
CA ILE A 164 -3.27 -17.08 7.30
C ILE A 164 -3.84 -18.41 7.83
N ARG A 165 -3.22 -19.02 8.83
CA ARG A 165 -3.67 -20.29 9.42
C ARG A 165 -5.06 -20.17 10.02
N GLU A 166 -5.27 -19.19 10.89
CA GLU A 166 -6.56 -18.96 11.53
C GLU A 166 -7.65 -18.65 10.48
N THR A 167 -7.34 -17.84 9.46
CA THR A 167 -8.28 -17.55 8.38
C THR A 167 -8.64 -18.81 7.61
N ARG A 168 -7.68 -19.66 7.23
CA ARG A 168 -7.95 -20.92 6.52
C ARG A 168 -8.72 -21.92 7.37
N ALA A 169 -8.51 -21.93 8.68
CA ALA A 169 -9.23 -22.81 9.59
C ALA A 169 -10.74 -22.46 9.65
N LEU A 170 -11.09 -21.16 9.68
CA LEU A 170 -12.49 -20.72 9.76
C LEU A 170 -13.14 -20.49 8.39
N SER A 171 -12.37 -20.19 7.36
CA SER A 171 -12.84 -19.85 6.00
C SER A 171 -11.97 -20.51 4.94
N PRO A 172 -12.04 -21.85 4.78
CA PRO A 172 -11.12 -22.62 3.93
C PRO A 172 -11.22 -22.30 2.44
N THR A 173 -12.31 -21.68 1.99
CA THR A 173 -12.54 -21.30 0.60
C THR A 173 -12.14 -19.85 0.29
N THR A 174 -11.80 -19.07 1.32
CA THR A 174 -11.36 -17.67 1.14
C THR A 174 -9.96 -17.64 0.55
N GLN A 175 -9.78 -16.94 -0.56
CA GLN A 175 -8.46 -16.66 -1.11
C GLN A 175 -7.77 -15.54 -0.33
N ILE A 176 -6.48 -15.73 -0.02
CA ILE A 176 -5.70 -14.84 0.84
C ILE A 176 -4.56 -14.24 0.03
N GLU A 177 -4.63 -12.96 -0.27
CA GLU A 177 -3.50 -12.16 -0.74
C GLU A 177 -2.81 -11.53 0.47
N VAL A 178 -1.48 -11.58 0.51
CA VAL A 178 -0.70 -10.81 1.48
C VAL A 178 0.07 -9.70 0.78
N LEU A 179 0.00 -8.47 1.31
CA LEU A 179 0.84 -7.36 0.92
C LEU A 179 1.87 -7.14 2.04
N VAL A 180 3.06 -7.68 1.83
CA VAL A 180 4.12 -7.71 2.84
C VAL A 180 5.08 -6.53 2.75
N PRO A 181 5.76 -6.16 3.87
CA PRO A 181 6.90 -5.24 3.85
C PRO A 181 8.11 -5.88 3.16
N ASP A 182 9.21 -5.13 2.98
CA ASP A 182 10.45 -5.68 2.42
C ASP A 182 11.26 -6.50 3.43
N PHE A 183 10.78 -6.69 4.66
CA PHE A 183 11.44 -7.36 5.78
C PHE A 183 12.85 -6.87 6.12
N ARG A 184 13.34 -5.83 5.48
CA ARG A 184 14.59 -5.11 5.75
C ARG A 184 15.80 -6.01 6.06
N GLY A 185 16.20 -6.83 5.08
CA GLY A 185 17.36 -7.74 5.19
C GLY A 185 17.08 -9.03 5.97
N ARG A 186 15.82 -9.35 6.24
CA ARG A 186 15.36 -10.58 6.90
C ARG A 186 14.50 -11.44 5.98
N ASP A 187 14.52 -11.16 4.67
CA ASP A 187 13.69 -11.81 3.67
C ASP A 187 13.86 -13.33 3.64
N ASP A 188 15.10 -13.86 3.72
CA ASP A 188 15.33 -15.30 3.75
C ASP A 188 14.67 -15.96 4.96
N ARG A 189 14.78 -15.34 6.15
CA ARG A 189 14.10 -15.81 7.35
C ARG A 189 12.58 -15.69 7.26
N ALA A 190 12.09 -14.57 6.75
CA ALA A 190 10.65 -14.33 6.58
C ALA A 190 10.04 -15.33 5.60
N LEU A 191 10.70 -15.57 4.47
CA LEU A 191 10.25 -16.54 3.46
C LEU A 191 10.27 -17.97 3.99
N GLU A 192 11.27 -18.35 4.80
CA GLU A 192 11.30 -19.64 5.46
C GLU A 192 10.11 -19.85 6.41
N ILE A 193 9.77 -18.81 7.18
CA ILE A 193 8.61 -18.85 8.09
C ILE A 193 7.30 -18.95 7.28
N LEU A 194 7.15 -18.20 6.19
CA LEU A 194 5.97 -18.21 5.32
C LEU A 194 5.70 -19.59 4.68
N LYS A 195 6.69 -20.48 4.59
CA LYS A 195 6.46 -21.85 4.14
C LYS A 195 5.44 -22.61 4.99
N ALA A 196 5.29 -22.26 6.24
CA ALA A 196 4.36 -22.92 7.15
C ALA A 196 2.88 -22.66 6.83
N ALA A 197 2.57 -21.53 6.19
CA ALA A 197 1.25 -21.19 5.64
C ALA A 197 1.42 -20.15 4.50
N PRO A 198 1.74 -20.59 3.28
CA PRO A 198 1.91 -19.68 2.16
C PRO A 198 0.56 -19.05 1.77
N PRO A 199 0.54 -17.77 1.31
CA PRO A 199 -0.66 -17.12 0.79
C PRO A 199 -1.07 -17.67 -0.57
N ASP A 200 -2.23 -17.27 -1.08
CA ASP A 200 -2.66 -17.58 -2.45
C ASP A 200 -2.12 -16.55 -3.46
N VAL A 201 -1.80 -15.34 -3.02
CA VAL A 201 -1.10 -14.30 -3.81
C VAL A 201 -0.07 -13.60 -2.92
N MET A 202 1.17 -13.47 -3.40
CA MET A 202 2.22 -12.72 -2.73
C MET A 202 2.41 -11.36 -3.37
N ASN A 203 2.14 -10.30 -2.61
CA ASN A 203 2.28 -8.93 -3.06
C ASN A 203 3.33 -8.18 -2.24
N HIS A 204 4.20 -7.44 -2.92
CA HIS A 204 5.09 -6.43 -2.35
C HIS A 204 5.24 -5.28 -3.34
N ASN A 205 4.87 -4.08 -2.95
CA ASN A 205 4.91 -2.93 -3.84
C ASN A 205 6.33 -2.37 -3.97
N LEU A 206 6.75 -2.06 -5.20
CA LEU A 206 7.95 -1.26 -5.48
C LEU A 206 7.70 0.23 -5.23
N GLU A 207 6.47 0.68 -5.33
CA GLU A 207 5.95 2.04 -5.11
C GLU A 207 6.43 3.07 -6.14
N THR A 208 7.69 3.07 -6.55
CA THR A 208 8.26 4.06 -7.49
C THR A 208 9.46 3.51 -8.26
N VAL A 209 10.02 4.32 -9.15
CA VAL A 209 11.20 4.00 -9.97
C VAL A 209 12.51 4.13 -9.18
N PRO A 210 13.60 3.44 -9.56
CA PRO A 210 14.87 3.41 -8.82
C PRO A 210 15.43 4.80 -8.47
N ARG A 211 15.39 5.74 -9.40
CA ARG A 211 15.90 7.10 -9.21
C ARG A 211 15.23 7.83 -8.05
N LEU A 212 13.94 7.58 -7.82
CA LEU A 212 13.15 8.24 -6.77
C LEU A 212 13.13 7.47 -5.44
N TYR A 213 13.78 6.30 -5.36
CA TYR A 213 13.65 5.45 -4.16
C TYR A 213 14.07 6.13 -2.88
N LYS A 214 15.19 6.87 -2.89
CA LYS A 214 15.70 7.59 -1.70
C LYS A 214 14.74 8.67 -1.22
N GLU A 215 14.02 9.33 -2.14
CA GLU A 215 13.05 10.37 -1.82
C GLU A 215 11.71 9.79 -1.38
N VAL A 216 11.21 8.79 -2.08
CA VAL A 216 9.86 8.23 -1.88
C VAL A 216 9.84 7.15 -0.80
N ARG A 217 10.84 6.28 -0.76
CA ARG A 217 10.95 5.15 0.20
C ARG A 217 12.28 5.19 0.97
N PRO A 218 12.55 6.23 1.75
CA PRO A 218 13.78 6.31 2.52
C PRO A 218 13.93 5.11 3.47
N GLY A 219 15.06 4.42 3.38
CA GLY A 219 15.35 3.22 4.17
C GLY A 219 14.89 1.90 3.55
N SER A 220 14.37 1.91 2.31
CA SER A 220 14.12 0.73 1.49
C SER A 220 15.12 0.66 0.33
N ASP A 221 15.29 -0.53 -0.24
CA ASP A 221 16.13 -0.79 -1.40
C ASP A 221 15.32 -1.39 -2.55
N TYR A 222 15.50 -0.84 -3.75
CA TYR A 222 14.75 -1.23 -4.94
C TYR A 222 15.07 -2.65 -5.39
N GLN A 223 16.36 -2.98 -5.48
CA GLN A 223 16.81 -4.31 -5.92
C GLN A 223 16.43 -5.37 -4.90
N PHE A 224 16.52 -5.03 -3.63
CA PHE A 224 16.10 -5.92 -2.55
C PHE A 224 14.60 -6.24 -2.64
N SER A 225 13.77 -5.24 -2.94
CA SER A 225 12.31 -5.42 -3.12
C SER A 225 11.99 -6.34 -4.31
N LEU A 226 12.71 -6.22 -5.42
CA LEU A 226 12.58 -7.15 -6.56
C LEU A 226 13.03 -8.57 -6.22
N GLN A 227 14.16 -8.70 -5.50
CA GLN A 227 14.70 -10.00 -5.11
C GLN A 227 13.78 -10.74 -4.13
N LEU A 228 13.09 -10.03 -3.24
CA LEU A 228 12.11 -10.63 -2.33
C LEU A 228 11.04 -11.43 -3.11
N LEU A 229 10.43 -10.81 -4.13
CA LEU A 229 9.41 -11.46 -4.96
C LEU A 229 9.99 -12.59 -5.80
N LYS A 230 11.19 -12.41 -6.36
CA LYS A 230 11.89 -13.46 -7.10
C LYS A 230 12.20 -14.67 -6.24
N LYS A 231 12.71 -14.47 -5.02
CA LYS A 231 12.98 -15.54 -4.05
C LYS A 231 11.69 -16.26 -3.66
N PHE A 232 10.62 -15.51 -3.39
CA PHE A 232 9.32 -16.12 -3.11
C PHE A 232 8.85 -16.99 -4.28
N LYS A 233 8.91 -16.48 -5.51
CA LYS A 233 8.51 -17.23 -6.71
C LYS A 233 9.34 -18.51 -6.93
N ALA A 234 10.61 -18.49 -6.58
CA ALA A 234 11.46 -19.69 -6.64
C ALA A 234 11.06 -20.75 -5.61
N LEU A 235 10.59 -20.33 -4.42
CA LEU A 235 10.08 -21.24 -3.37
C LEU A 235 8.68 -21.77 -3.69
N PHE A 236 7.84 -20.95 -4.32
CA PHE A 236 6.44 -21.23 -4.61
C PHE A 236 6.11 -20.95 -6.07
N PRO A 237 6.56 -21.80 -7.01
CA PRO A 237 6.41 -21.55 -8.46
C PRO A 237 4.96 -21.40 -8.92
N ASN A 238 4.01 -22.00 -8.21
CA ASN A 238 2.59 -21.98 -8.56
C ASN A 238 1.81 -20.82 -7.91
N ILE A 239 2.41 -20.05 -6.99
CA ILE A 239 1.74 -18.91 -6.36
C ILE A 239 2.06 -17.65 -7.16
N PRO A 240 1.06 -16.87 -7.60
CA PRO A 240 1.30 -15.61 -8.31
C PRO A 240 1.97 -14.59 -7.43
N THR A 241 2.87 -13.83 -8.05
CA THR A 241 3.51 -12.66 -7.43
C THR A 241 2.95 -11.38 -8.03
N LYS A 242 2.80 -10.39 -7.20
CA LYS A 242 2.20 -9.10 -7.55
C LYS A 242 3.06 -7.95 -7.05
N SER A 243 3.10 -6.87 -7.81
CA SER A 243 3.71 -5.62 -7.38
C SER A 243 2.96 -4.40 -7.90
N GLY A 244 3.19 -3.26 -7.28
CA GLY A 244 2.54 -2.01 -7.64
C GLY A 244 3.47 -0.82 -7.68
N LEU A 245 3.09 0.15 -8.53
CA LEU A 245 3.71 1.47 -8.64
C LEU A 245 2.68 2.57 -8.48
N MET A 246 3.11 3.67 -7.88
CA MET A 246 2.42 4.96 -7.95
C MET A 246 3.08 5.81 -9.03
N VAL A 247 2.27 6.52 -9.82
CA VAL A 247 2.73 7.47 -10.83
C VAL A 247 2.34 8.90 -10.47
N GLY A 248 3.17 9.86 -10.89
CA GLY A 248 2.97 11.28 -10.60
C GLY A 248 3.87 11.82 -9.49
N LEU A 249 4.95 11.10 -9.13
CA LEU A 249 5.97 11.51 -8.18
C LEU A 249 7.20 12.16 -8.83
N GLY A 250 7.24 12.23 -10.18
CA GLY A 250 8.32 12.83 -10.98
C GLY A 250 9.10 11.84 -11.85
N GLU A 251 8.63 10.63 -11.95
CA GLU A 251 9.11 9.62 -12.90
C GLU A 251 8.70 9.95 -14.33
N THR A 252 9.44 9.43 -15.31
CA THR A 252 9.05 9.46 -16.72
C THR A 252 8.31 8.18 -17.11
N ASP A 253 7.63 8.21 -18.27
CA ASP A 253 6.93 7.03 -18.78
C ASP A 253 7.92 5.91 -19.16
N GLU A 254 9.10 6.26 -19.66
CA GLU A 254 10.17 5.30 -19.98
C GLU A 254 10.72 4.63 -18.72
N GLU A 255 10.86 5.36 -17.62
CA GLU A 255 11.27 4.78 -16.32
C GLU A 255 10.23 3.78 -15.81
N ILE A 256 8.92 4.07 -15.92
CA ILE A 256 7.85 3.13 -15.57
C ILE A 256 7.95 1.87 -16.44
N LEU A 257 8.06 2.03 -17.76
CA LEU A 257 8.19 0.89 -18.68
C LEU A 257 9.46 0.07 -18.42
N ALA A 258 10.55 0.69 -17.99
CA ALA A 258 11.77 -0.01 -17.60
C ALA A 258 11.53 -0.86 -16.34
N VAL A 259 10.88 -0.30 -15.30
CA VAL A 259 10.52 -1.04 -14.10
C VAL A 259 9.57 -2.20 -14.40
N MET A 260 8.59 -2.02 -15.28
CA MET A 260 7.69 -3.10 -15.69
C MET A 260 8.48 -4.27 -16.34
N ARG A 261 9.49 -3.99 -17.20
CA ARG A 261 10.38 -5.03 -17.76
C ARG A 261 11.19 -5.72 -16.67
N GLU A 262 11.73 -4.98 -15.71
CA GLU A 262 12.48 -5.55 -14.58
C GLU A 262 11.58 -6.43 -13.70
N MET A 263 10.34 -6.03 -13.44
CA MET A 263 9.36 -6.87 -12.74
C MET A 263 9.18 -8.22 -13.46
N ARG A 264 9.00 -8.22 -14.79
CA ARG A 264 8.87 -9.45 -15.55
C ARG A 264 10.13 -10.32 -15.51
N ALA A 265 11.32 -9.71 -15.56
CA ALA A 265 12.60 -10.40 -15.41
C ALA A 265 12.77 -11.05 -14.02
N HIS A 266 12.01 -10.60 -13.03
CA HIS A 266 11.95 -11.15 -11.67
C HIS A 266 10.73 -12.07 -11.44
N ASN A 267 10.03 -12.49 -12.51
CA ASN A 267 8.87 -13.37 -12.49
C ASN A 267 7.66 -12.79 -11.71
N ILE A 268 7.52 -11.46 -11.69
CA ILE A 268 6.33 -10.81 -11.15
C ILE A 268 5.23 -10.86 -12.21
N GLU A 269 4.11 -11.50 -11.89
CA GLU A 269 3.06 -11.84 -12.84
C GLU A 269 1.91 -10.84 -12.88
N MET A 270 1.67 -10.14 -11.79
CA MET A 270 0.55 -9.20 -11.66
C MET A 270 1.06 -7.79 -11.38
N LEU A 271 0.46 -6.79 -12.05
CA LEU A 271 0.81 -5.38 -11.93
C LEU A 271 -0.37 -4.55 -11.40
N THR A 272 -0.11 -3.64 -10.49
CA THR A 272 -1.00 -2.51 -10.21
C THR A 272 -0.28 -1.19 -10.47
N LEU A 273 -0.94 -0.26 -11.17
CA LEU A 273 -0.39 1.06 -11.46
C LEU A 273 -1.44 2.13 -11.23
N GLY A 274 -1.22 3.01 -10.24
CA GLY A 274 -2.19 4.00 -9.81
C GLY A 274 -1.62 5.39 -9.67
N GLN A 275 -2.46 6.43 -9.83
CA GLN A 275 -2.04 7.81 -9.61
C GLN A 275 -1.74 8.05 -8.13
N TYR A 276 -0.58 8.61 -7.83
CA TYR A 276 -0.28 9.16 -6.51
C TYR A 276 -1.19 10.36 -6.21
N LEU A 277 -1.82 10.32 -5.06
CA LEU A 277 -2.60 11.44 -4.52
C LEU A 277 -2.02 11.79 -3.15
N ALA A 278 -1.51 12.99 -3.00
CA ALA A 278 -0.92 13.43 -1.72
C ALA A 278 -1.99 13.45 -0.62
N PRO A 279 -1.80 12.73 0.50
CA PRO A 279 -2.78 12.70 1.58
C PRO A 279 -2.95 14.06 2.28
N SER A 280 -1.88 14.86 2.35
CA SER A 280 -1.90 16.24 2.86
C SER A 280 -0.78 17.07 2.25
N ASN A 281 -0.80 18.37 2.50
CA ASN A 281 0.24 19.30 2.03
C ASN A 281 1.63 19.06 2.65
N SER A 282 1.73 18.21 3.68
CA SER A 282 3.00 17.81 4.29
C SER A 282 3.66 16.63 3.58
N HIS A 283 2.92 15.88 2.78
CA HIS A 283 3.44 14.74 2.02
C HIS A 283 4.12 15.17 0.74
N LEU A 284 4.75 14.23 0.02
CA LEU A 284 5.34 14.52 -1.28
C LEU A 284 4.31 15.17 -2.21
N PRO A 285 4.67 16.26 -2.89
CA PRO A 285 3.75 16.90 -3.82
C PRO A 285 3.51 16.03 -5.05
N VAL A 286 2.28 16.09 -5.59
CA VAL A 286 2.00 15.51 -6.91
C VAL A 286 2.75 16.34 -7.96
N LYS A 287 3.62 15.70 -8.76
CA LYS A 287 4.41 16.34 -9.81
C LYS A 287 3.67 16.38 -11.16
N ARG A 288 2.79 15.39 -11.41
CA ARG A 288 1.90 15.35 -12.58
C ARG A 288 0.67 14.50 -12.30
N TYR A 289 -0.41 14.81 -12.99
CA TYR A 289 -1.57 13.90 -13.12
C TYR A 289 -1.48 13.21 -14.48
N VAL A 290 -1.31 11.90 -14.46
CA VAL A 290 -1.18 11.07 -15.66
C VAL A 290 -2.51 11.00 -16.40
N HIS A 291 -2.48 11.23 -17.71
CA HIS A 291 -3.68 11.22 -18.55
C HIS A 291 -4.24 9.79 -18.69
N PRO A 292 -5.57 9.61 -18.81
CA PRO A 292 -6.17 8.29 -19.01
C PRO A 292 -5.60 7.51 -20.20
N ASP A 293 -5.25 8.16 -21.31
CA ASP A 293 -4.64 7.51 -22.47
C ASP A 293 -3.25 6.93 -22.16
N THR A 294 -2.49 7.61 -21.28
CA THR A 294 -1.19 7.09 -20.83
C THR A 294 -1.38 5.85 -19.92
N PHE A 295 -2.40 5.85 -19.06
CA PHE A 295 -2.74 4.65 -18.31
C PHE A 295 -3.13 3.49 -19.23
N LYS A 296 -3.90 3.75 -20.27
CA LYS A 296 -4.27 2.75 -21.26
C LYS A 296 -3.03 2.20 -21.98
N MET A 297 -2.11 3.07 -22.38
CA MET A 297 -0.81 2.65 -22.95
C MET A 297 -0.02 1.76 -22.00
N PHE A 298 0.04 2.08 -20.69
CA PHE A 298 0.73 1.23 -19.72
C PHE A 298 0.05 -0.14 -19.58
N GLU A 299 -1.28 -0.20 -19.60
CA GLU A 299 -2.04 -1.45 -19.54
C GLU A 299 -1.74 -2.34 -20.75
N GLU A 300 -1.80 -1.77 -21.97
CA GLU A 300 -1.46 -2.48 -23.21
C GLU A 300 -0.02 -3.01 -23.17
N LYS A 301 0.94 -2.17 -22.75
CA LYS A 301 2.34 -2.56 -22.60
C LYS A 301 2.57 -3.63 -21.51
N ALA A 302 1.79 -3.63 -20.45
CA ALA A 302 1.86 -4.68 -19.43
C ALA A 302 1.52 -6.05 -20.03
N TYR A 303 0.43 -6.14 -20.78
CA TYR A 303 0.05 -7.40 -21.43
C TYR A 303 1.05 -7.81 -22.52
N GLU A 304 1.56 -6.86 -23.31
CA GLU A 304 2.65 -7.15 -24.29
C GLU A 304 3.92 -7.70 -23.62
N MET A 305 4.24 -7.25 -22.39
CA MET A 305 5.37 -7.74 -21.60
C MET A 305 5.08 -9.09 -20.92
N GLY A 306 3.86 -9.62 -21.01
CA GLY A 306 3.48 -10.92 -20.48
C GLY A 306 3.05 -10.90 -19.01
N PHE A 307 2.57 -9.76 -18.46
CA PHE A 307 1.83 -9.81 -17.21
C PHE A 307 0.52 -10.57 -17.41
N THR A 308 0.20 -11.45 -16.46
CA THR A 308 -1.06 -12.24 -16.50
C THR A 308 -2.27 -11.38 -16.13
N HIS A 309 -2.04 -10.32 -15.33
CA HIS A 309 -3.04 -9.32 -15.03
C HIS A 309 -2.38 -7.95 -14.75
N ALA A 310 -3.02 -6.90 -15.25
CA ALA A 310 -2.63 -5.51 -15.02
C ALA A 310 -3.85 -4.67 -14.64
N ALA A 311 -3.88 -4.18 -13.40
CA ALA A 311 -4.85 -3.18 -12.99
C ALA A 311 -4.19 -1.80 -13.09
N VAL A 312 -4.61 -1.00 -14.06
CA VAL A 312 -3.97 0.26 -14.39
C VAL A 312 -5.00 1.37 -14.47
N GLY A 313 -4.80 2.48 -13.77
CA GLY A 313 -5.71 3.62 -13.82
C GLY A 313 -5.58 4.57 -12.65
N ALA A 314 -6.13 5.78 -12.80
CA ALA A 314 -5.94 6.87 -11.85
C ALA A 314 -6.41 6.53 -10.42
N MET A 315 -7.46 5.75 -10.26
CA MET A 315 -8.03 5.39 -8.97
C MET A 315 -7.59 4.00 -8.48
N VAL A 316 -6.76 3.28 -9.26
CA VAL A 316 -6.24 1.95 -8.87
C VAL A 316 -5.37 2.07 -7.62
N ARG A 317 -5.49 1.08 -6.74
CA ARG A 317 -4.66 0.85 -5.55
C ARG A 317 -4.30 -0.63 -5.51
N SER A 318 -3.28 -1.01 -4.73
CA SER A 318 -2.77 -2.39 -4.69
C SER A 318 -3.84 -3.45 -4.44
N SER A 319 -4.86 -3.12 -3.63
CA SER A 319 -5.96 -4.02 -3.30
C SER A 319 -7.30 -3.66 -3.97
N TYR A 320 -7.31 -2.70 -4.91
CA TYR A 320 -8.54 -2.30 -5.60
C TYR A 320 -8.99 -3.40 -6.55
N HIS A 321 -10.18 -3.98 -6.31
CA HIS A 321 -10.71 -5.15 -7.04
C HIS A 321 -9.74 -6.34 -7.10
N ALA A 322 -9.02 -6.61 -6.00
CA ALA A 322 -8.01 -7.65 -5.93
C ALA A 322 -8.58 -9.06 -6.20
N ASP A 323 -9.83 -9.31 -5.82
CA ASP A 323 -10.61 -10.51 -6.16
C ASP A 323 -10.71 -10.74 -7.67
N GLN A 324 -11.05 -9.72 -8.43
CA GLN A 324 -11.15 -9.79 -9.90
C GLN A 324 -9.76 -9.97 -10.53
N GLN A 325 -8.73 -9.32 -9.97
CA GLN A 325 -7.35 -9.45 -10.42
C GLN A 325 -6.85 -10.89 -10.29
N ALA A 326 -7.06 -11.52 -9.13
CA ALA A 326 -6.63 -12.89 -8.86
C ALA A 326 -7.39 -13.91 -9.73
N HIS A 327 -8.70 -13.71 -9.91
CA HIS A 327 -9.52 -14.56 -10.77
C HIS A 327 -9.05 -14.48 -12.23
N ALA A 328 -8.82 -13.29 -12.77
CA ALA A 328 -8.30 -13.10 -14.12
C ALA A 328 -6.92 -13.76 -14.32
N ALA A 329 -6.01 -13.61 -13.33
CA ALA A 329 -4.71 -14.25 -13.36
C ALA A 329 -4.78 -15.80 -13.31
N SER A 330 -5.79 -16.37 -12.66
CA SER A 330 -6.00 -17.82 -12.61
C SER A 330 -6.50 -18.41 -13.92
N LEU A 331 -7.29 -17.64 -14.68
CA LEU A 331 -7.80 -18.05 -16.00
C LEU A 331 -6.74 -17.95 -17.11
N ALA A 332 -5.68 -17.17 -16.91
CA ALA A 332 -4.59 -16.98 -17.85
C ALA A 332 -3.49 -18.05 -17.76
N ARG A 333 -3.62 -19.01 -16.84
CA ARG A 333 -2.75 -20.17 -16.63
C ARG A 333 -3.31 -21.42 -17.28
#